data_e87b7005f66ae649a3244baf5ae2d0d2
#
_entry.id   e87b7005f66ae649a3244baf5ae2d0d2
#
_cell.length_a   1.000
_cell.length_b   1.000
_cell.length_c   1.000
_cell.angle_alpha   90.00
_cell.angle_beta   90.00
_cell.angle_gamma   90.00
#
_symmetry.space_group_name_H-M   'P 1'
#
loop_
_entity.id
_entity.type
_entity.pdbx_description
1 polymer ?
#
loop_
_entity_poly.entity_id
_entity_poly.type
_entity_poly.pdbx_seq_one_letter_code
_entity_poly.pdbx_strand_id
1 'polypeptide(L)'
;IPRPIGWISTVDLEGRDNLAPFSQFQNVTFDPPIVMFASNQNSLGERKDSVRNAESTGQFVWNMATYDLREAVNISAEELPHGVDEFERAGLTKLPSRLIKPKRVQGSPIHFECTYLNTVRFPGASLMGTVDVVFGRVVAVHIDDACLTPDGLVDVLKIQPLARMGYYDYTYVDNQFRMVIPGNNEAVLAGLEGSPLRARAATGGER
;
A
#
# COMPACT_ATOMS: atom_id res chain seq x y z
N ILE A 1 -1.32 -6.23 -15.76
CA ILE A 1 -0.39 -5.09 -15.81
C ILE A 1 -1.11 -3.86 -16.33
N PRO A 2 -0.83 -2.69 -15.78
CA PRO A 2 0.09 -2.41 -14.68
C PRO A 2 -0.39 -2.99 -13.35
N ARG A 3 0.55 -3.23 -12.42
CA ARG A 3 0.26 -3.70 -11.06
C ARG A 3 0.57 -2.58 -10.06
N PRO A 4 -0.34 -2.24 -9.13
CA PRO A 4 -0.05 -1.27 -8.09
C PRO A 4 1.06 -1.78 -7.16
N ILE A 5 1.78 -0.86 -6.52
CA ILE A 5 2.86 -1.18 -5.60
C ILE A 5 2.34 -1.13 -4.16
N GLY A 6 2.44 -2.26 -3.46
CA GLY A 6 2.35 -2.32 -2.02
C GLY A 6 3.71 -2.01 -1.41
N TRP A 7 3.98 -0.75 -1.07
CA TRP A 7 5.20 -0.37 -0.36
C TRP A 7 4.96 -0.53 1.13
N ILE A 8 5.35 -1.71 1.62
CA ILE A 8 4.95 -2.20 2.94
C ILE A 8 6.07 -1.95 3.95
N SER A 9 5.75 -1.22 5.02
CA SER A 9 6.61 -1.11 6.18
C SER A 9 6.08 -1.94 7.34
N THR A 10 7.00 -2.56 8.06
CA THR A 10 6.75 -3.42 9.21
C THR A 10 7.78 -3.14 10.31
N VAL A 11 7.56 -3.70 11.48
CA VAL A 11 8.53 -3.70 12.59
C VAL A 11 8.55 -5.11 13.18
N ASP A 12 9.71 -5.59 13.58
CA ASP A 12 9.81 -6.88 14.27
C ASP A 12 9.55 -6.76 15.78
N LEU A 13 9.67 -7.88 16.50
CA LEU A 13 9.44 -7.92 17.95
C LEU A 13 10.55 -7.19 18.74
N GLU A 14 11.73 -7.02 18.16
CA GLU A 14 12.86 -6.29 18.71
C GLU A 14 12.83 -4.79 18.38
N GLY A 15 11.86 -4.34 17.58
CA GLY A 15 11.67 -2.94 17.22
C GLY A 15 12.50 -2.49 16.01
N ARG A 16 13.05 -3.43 15.20
CA ARG A 16 13.77 -3.12 13.96
C ARG A 16 12.76 -2.88 12.83
N ASP A 17 12.90 -1.77 12.16
CA ASP A 17 12.05 -1.39 11.04
C ASP A 17 12.46 -2.14 9.76
N ASN A 18 11.48 -2.42 8.88
CA ASN A 18 11.67 -3.02 7.57
C ASN A 18 10.75 -2.34 6.56
N LEU A 19 11.21 -2.17 5.32
CA LEU A 19 10.46 -1.56 4.22
C LEU A 19 10.75 -2.29 2.91
N ALA A 20 9.71 -2.81 2.25
CA ALA A 20 9.85 -3.50 0.97
C ALA A 20 8.68 -3.25 0.02
N PRO A 21 8.91 -3.10 -1.31
CA PRO A 21 7.86 -2.98 -2.30
C PRO A 21 7.40 -4.35 -2.81
N PHE A 22 6.09 -4.52 -2.93
CA PHE A 22 5.44 -5.69 -3.49
C PHE A 22 4.54 -5.28 -4.65
N SER A 23 4.77 -5.83 -5.84
CA SER A 23 3.94 -5.53 -7.01
C SER A 23 2.71 -6.45 -7.14
N GLN A 24 2.52 -7.35 -6.21
CA GLN A 24 1.28 -8.08 -5.99
C GLN A 24 0.57 -7.45 -4.78
N PHE A 25 -0.06 -6.32 -5.00
CA PHE A 25 -0.82 -5.57 -4.00
C PHE A 25 -2.20 -5.26 -4.58
N GLN A 26 -3.24 -5.33 -3.73
CA GLN A 26 -4.60 -5.00 -4.13
C GLN A 26 -5.44 -4.55 -2.93
N ASN A 27 -6.35 -3.61 -3.20
CA ASN A 27 -7.53 -3.38 -2.39
C ASN A 27 -8.49 -4.56 -2.58
N VAL A 28 -8.93 -5.20 -1.50
CA VAL A 28 -9.81 -6.39 -1.55
C VAL A 28 -11.26 -5.98 -1.43
N THR A 29 -11.57 -5.10 -0.47
CA THR A 29 -12.91 -4.57 -0.20
C THR A 29 -12.81 -3.26 0.57
N PHE A 30 -13.87 -2.45 0.50
CA PHE A 30 -13.96 -1.17 1.20
C PHE A 30 -14.80 -1.25 2.50
N ASP A 31 -15.63 -2.29 2.67
CA ASP A 31 -16.43 -2.49 3.88
C ASP A 31 -16.51 -3.97 4.25
N PRO A 32 -15.75 -4.42 5.27
CA PRO A 32 -14.69 -3.66 5.95
C PRO A 32 -13.52 -3.36 5.02
N PRO A 33 -12.73 -2.27 5.24
CA PRO A 33 -11.62 -1.93 4.37
C PRO A 33 -10.47 -2.93 4.56
N ILE A 34 -10.22 -3.74 3.54
CA ILE A 34 -9.19 -4.79 3.54
C ILE A 34 -8.29 -4.62 2.33
N VAL A 35 -6.98 -4.71 2.56
CA VAL A 35 -5.95 -4.77 1.53
C VAL A 35 -5.18 -6.07 1.63
N MET A 36 -4.52 -6.46 0.53
CA MET A 36 -3.62 -7.60 0.52
C MET A 36 -2.30 -7.28 -0.18
N PHE A 37 -1.22 -7.93 0.25
CA PHE A 37 0.01 -8.04 -0.52
C PHE A 37 0.49 -9.48 -0.58
N ALA A 38 1.15 -9.87 -1.68
CA ALA A 38 1.70 -11.19 -1.83
C ALA A 38 3.23 -11.13 -1.95
N SER A 39 3.90 -11.98 -1.18
CA SER A 39 5.34 -12.06 -1.10
C SER A 39 5.81 -13.48 -1.43
N ASN A 40 6.61 -13.60 -2.49
CA ASN A 40 7.38 -14.81 -2.72
C ASN A 40 8.52 -14.92 -1.69
N GLN A 41 9.12 -16.12 -1.60
CA GLN A 41 10.29 -16.35 -0.77
C GLN A 41 11.50 -15.54 -1.30
N ASN A 42 12.51 -15.34 -0.44
CA ASN A 42 13.79 -14.75 -0.82
C ASN A 42 14.63 -15.71 -1.68
N SER A 43 15.83 -15.30 -2.09
CA SER A 43 16.74 -16.11 -2.91
C SER A 43 17.22 -17.40 -2.22
N LEU A 44 17.09 -17.49 -0.89
CA LEU A 44 17.41 -18.66 -0.08
C LEU A 44 16.20 -19.58 0.16
N GLY A 45 15.02 -19.26 -0.37
CA GLY A 45 13.79 -19.99 -0.14
C GLY A 45 13.14 -19.72 1.21
N GLU A 46 13.48 -18.61 1.86
CA GLU A 46 12.96 -18.22 3.16
C GLU A 46 11.87 -17.16 3.04
N ARG A 47 11.05 -17.05 4.06
CA ARG A 47 10.01 -16.02 4.16
C ARG A 47 10.64 -14.66 4.41
N LYS A 48 10.20 -13.66 3.67
CA LYS A 48 10.67 -12.27 3.81
C LYS A 48 10.22 -11.66 5.13
N ASP A 49 11.00 -10.72 5.63
CA ASP A 49 10.76 -10.03 6.90
C ASP A 49 9.41 -9.34 6.95
N SER A 50 8.95 -8.72 5.87
CA SER A 50 7.63 -8.08 5.82
C SER A 50 6.48 -9.02 6.19
N VAL A 51 6.55 -10.29 5.75
CA VAL A 51 5.53 -11.31 6.11
C VAL A 51 5.68 -11.74 7.55
N ARG A 52 6.92 -12.10 7.97
CA ARG A 52 7.21 -12.55 9.33
C ARG A 52 6.83 -11.51 10.37
N ASN A 53 7.16 -10.25 10.10
CA ASN A 53 6.87 -9.11 10.98
C ASN A 53 5.37 -8.83 11.07
N ALA A 54 4.66 -8.81 9.91
CA ALA A 54 3.21 -8.61 9.89
C ALA A 54 2.47 -9.68 10.70
N GLU A 55 2.90 -10.94 10.62
CA GLU A 55 2.32 -12.05 11.41
C GLU A 55 2.65 -11.96 12.90
N SER A 56 3.92 -11.71 13.24
CA SER A 56 4.38 -11.73 14.63
C SER A 56 3.92 -10.53 15.43
N THR A 57 3.83 -9.35 14.80
CA THR A 57 3.42 -8.09 15.48
C THR A 57 1.94 -7.76 15.25
N GLY A 58 1.30 -8.42 14.28
CA GLY A 58 -0.09 -8.16 13.94
C GLY A 58 -0.31 -6.85 13.19
N GLN A 59 0.72 -6.24 12.60
CA GLN A 59 0.66 -4.86 12.10
C GLN A 59 1.55 -4.64 10.87
N PHE A 60 1.09 -3.76 9.95
CA PHE A 60 1.90 -3.22 8.88
C PHE A 60 1.34 -1.89 8.37
N VAL A 61 2.14 -1.11 7.65
CA VAL A 61 1.70 0.09 6.93
C VAL A 61 1.85 -0.15 5.43
N TRP A 62 0.85 0.24 4.65
CA TRP A 62 1.02 0.50 3.23
C TRP A 62 1.32 1.98 3.02
N ASN A 63 2.37 2.25 2.25
CA ASN A 63 2.77 3.59 1.83
C ASN A 63 2.56 3.70 0.32
N MET A 64 1.99 4.79 -0.17
CA MET A 64 1.83 4.99 -1.60
C MET A 64 3.18 5.27 -2.27
N ALA A 65 3.55 4.41 -3.20
CA ALA A 65 4.72 4.61 -4.05
C ALA A 65 4.36 5.58 -5.19
N THR A 66 5.12 6.66 -5.35
CA THR A 66 4.93 7.68 -6.36
C THR A 66 6.13 7.79 -7.31
N TYR A 67 5.96 8.49 -8.44
CA TYR A 67 7.05 8.71 -9.37
C TYR A 67 8.24 9.41 -8.72
N ASP A 68 8.01 10.39 -7.85
CA ASP A 68 9.07 11.11 -7.14
C ASP A 68 9.86 10.23 -6.17
N LEU A 69 9.23 9.21 -5.61
CA LEU A 69 9.86 8.24 -4.69
C LEU A 69 10.41 6.99 -5.38
N ARG A 70 10.38 6.90 -6.73
CA ARG A 70 10.74 5.70 -7.50
C ARG A 70 12.12 5.13 -7.19
N GLU A 71 13.12 6.01 -6.97
CA GLU A 71 14.48 5.57 -6.64
C GLU A 71 14.54 4.91 -5.26
N ALA A 72 13.88 5.50 -4.27
CA ALA A 72 13.80 4.94 -2.93
C ALA A 72 13.00 3.63 -2.91
N VAL A 73 11.91 3.54 -3.68
CA VAL A 73 11.15 2.29 -3.88
C VAL A 73 12.06 1.20 -4.47
N ASN A 74 12.88 1.54 -5.48
CA ASN A 74 13.79 0.60 -6.10
C ASN A 74 14.91 0.15 -5.15
N ILE A 75 15.50 1.07 -4.39
CA ILE A 75 16.55 0.75 -3.40
C ILE A 75 15.98 -0.15 -2.30
N SER A 76 14.77 0.12 -1.81
CA SER A 76 14.14 -0.71 -0.77
C SER A 76 13.67 -2.10 -1.26
N ALA A 77 13.83 -2.40 -2.56
CA ALA A 77 13.63 -3.74 -3.13
C ALA A 77 14.87 -4.65 -3.01
N GLU A 78 16.02 -4.10 -2.58
CA GLU A 78 17.26 -4.86 -2.37
C GLU A 78 17.02 -5.99 -1.36
N GLU A 79 17.53 -7.19 -1.65
CA GLU A 79 17.48 -8.30 -0.71
C GLU A 79 18.63 -8.14 0.31
N LEU A 80 18.29 -7.63 1.47
CA LEU A 80 19.22 -7.36 2.56
C LEU A 80 19.16 -8.46 3.63
N PRO A 81 20.23 -8.64 4.44
CA PRO A 81 20.19 -9.50 5.60
C PRO A 81 19.08 -9.09 6.59
N HIS A 82 18.50 -10.07 7.29
CA HIS A 82 17.50 -9.83 8.32
C HIS A 82 17.93 -8.74 9.32
N GLY A 83 17.04 -7.78 9.57
CA GLY A 83 17.24 -6.70 10.51
C GLY A 83 18.03 -5.50 9.99
N VAL A 84 18.41 -5.51 8.70
CA VAL A 84 18.94 -4.30 8.04
C VAL A 84 17.75 -3.42 7.63
N ASP A 85 17.86 -2.13 7.93
CA ASP A 85 16.80 -1.16 7.76
C ASP A 85 16.82 -0.53 6.35
N GLU A 86 15.83 -0.86 5.53
CA GLU A 86 15.71 -0.32 4.17
C GLU A 86 15.35 1.17 4.15
N PHE A 87 14.74 1.72 5.19
CA PHE A 87 14.54 3.17 5.28
C PHE A 87 15.87 3.91 5.29
N GLU A 88 16.81 3.46 6.12
CA GLU A 88 18.16 4.04 6.19
C GLU A 88 18.90 3.82 4.89
N ARG A 89 18.81 2.60 4.32
CA ARG A 89 19.45 2.24 3.06
C ARG A 89 18.98 3.11 1.89
N ALA A 90 17.69 3.47 1.86
CA ALA A 90 17.07 4.32 0.84
C ALA A 90 17.11 5.82 1.17
N GLY A 91 17.73 6.22 2.30
CA GLY A 91 17.81 7.62 2.74
C GLY A 91 16.45 8.23 3.11
N LEU A 92 15.52 7.41 3.59
CA LEU A 92 14.16 7.82 3.90
C LEU A 92 14.00 8.22 5.37
N THR A 93 13.22 9.27 5.60
CA THR A 93 12.81 9.65 6.95
C THR A 93 11.55 8.90 7.36
N LYS A 94 11.55 8.41 8.59
CA LYS A 94 10.43 7.68 9.20
C LYS A 94 9.47 8.64 9.89
N LEU A 95 8.17 8.47 9.63
CA LEU A 95 7.10 9.14 10.38
C LEU A 95 6.44 8.15 11.34
N PRO A 96 6.08 8.56 12.56
CA PRO A 96 5.36 7.70 13.48
C PRO A 96 3.94 7.43 12.92
N SER A 97 3.47 6.20 13.07
CA SER A 97 2.06 5.86 12.91
C SER A 97 1.24 6.34 14.12
N ARG A 98 -0.08 6.39 13.96
CA ARG A 98 -0.99 6.88 15.00
C ARG A 98 -1.53 5.76 15.88
N LEU A 99 -1.89 4.63 15.27
CA LEU A 99 -2.57 3.51 15.94
C LEU A 99 -1.72 2.25 16.06
N ILE A 100 -0.64 2.16 15.28
CA ILE A 100 0.22 0.96 15.21
C ILE A 100 1.70 1.34 15.34
N LYS A 101 2.58 0.34 15.48
CA LYS A 101 4.02 0.55 15.68
C LYS A 101 4.83 0.81 14.40
N PRO A 102 4.59 0.08 13.28
CA PRO A 102 5.36 0.27 12.05
C PRO A 102 5.33 1.73 11.59
N LYS A 103 6.46 2.22 11.06
CA LYS A 103 6.63 3.61 10.63
C LYS A 103 6.06 3.82 9.25
N ARG A 104 5.65 5.07 8.97
CA ARG A 104 5.26 5.56 7.65
C ARG A 104 6.46 6.19 6.95
N VAL A 105 6.47 6.18 5.62
CA VAL A 105 7.50 6.85 4.81
C VAL A 105 7.17 8.33 4.68
N GLN A 106 8.06 9.22 5.12
CA GLN A 106 7.92 10.65 4.86
C GLN A 106 8.01 10.93 3.35
N GLY A 107 7.13 11.79 2.84
CA GLY A 107 7.04 12.11 1.41
C GLY A 107 6.08 11.20 0.63
N SER A 108 5.69 10.05 1.16
CA SER A 108 4.55 9.32 0.63
C SER A 108 3.25 10.08 0.96
N PRO A 109 2.39 10.37 -0.04
CA PRO A 109 1.23 11.24 0.18
C PRO A 109 0.05 10.54 0.85
N ILE A 110 -0.02 9.21 0.77
CA ILE A 110 -1.12 8.42 1.34
C ILE A 110 -0.56 7.20 2.06
N HIS A 111 -1.09 6.91 3.26
CA HIS A 111 -0.71 5.74 4.02
C HIS A 111 -1.95 5.03 4.59
N PHE A 112 -1.90 3.72 4.67
CA PHE A 112 -2.86 2.90 5.39
C PHE A 112 -2.18 2.22 6.56
N GLU A 113 -2.62 2.48 7.77
CA GLU A 113 -2.25 1.68 8.93
C GLU A 113 -3.15 0.44 8.97
N CYS A 114 -2.52 -0.73 9.04
CA CYS A 114 -3.23 -2.01 8.91
C CYS A 114 -2.97 -2.92 10.11
N THR A 115 -4.03 -3.60 10.56
CA THR A 115 -3.91 -4.76 11.45
C THR A 115 -3.96 -6.03 10.60
N TYR A 116 -3.05 -6.96 10.89
CA TYR A 116 -2.99 -8.26 10.24
C TYR A 116 -4.27 -9.07 10.48
N LEU A 117 -4.76 -9.75 9.45
CA LEU A 117 -5.91 -10.65 9.54
C LEU A 117 -5.50 -12.11 9.43
N ASN A 118 -4.87 -12.48 8.32
CA ASN A 118 -4.39 -13.83 8.05
C ASN A 118 -3.43 -13.86 6.87
N THR A 119 -2.76 -14.99 6.69
CA THR A 119 -1.94 -15.31 5.52
C THR A 119 -2.45 -16.57 4.84
N VAL A 120 -2.63 -16.51 3.53
CA VAL A 120 -2.88 -17.70 2.70
C VAL A 120 -1.57 -18.05 1.98
N ARG A 121 -1.09 -19.28 2.23
CA ARG A 121 0.15 -19.77 1.64
C ARG A 121 -0.14 -20.72 0.47
N PHE A 122 0.47 -20.45 -0.68
CA PHE A 122 0.43 -21.28 -1.87
C PHE A 122 1.82 -21.87 -2.12
N PRO A 123 1.98 -23.20 -1.99
CA PRO A 123 3.25 -23.87 -2.27
C PRO A 123 3.64 -23.73 -3.74
N GLY A 124 4.90 -23.40 -4.00
CA GLY A 124 5.50 -23.38 -5.34
C GLY A 124 6.48 -24.52 -5.54
N ALA A 125 6.80 -24.82 -6.80
CA ALA A 125 7.73 -25.91 -7.15
C ALA A 125 9.20 -25.47 -7.13
N SER A 126 9.49 -24.16 -7.27
CA SER A 126 10.85 -23.63 -7.22
C SER A 126 11.20 -23.09 -5.85
N LEU A 127 12.49 -22.85 -5.60
CA LEU A 127 13.01 -22.33 -4.32
C LEU A 127 12.30 -21.03 -3.88
N MET A 128 12.04 -20.11 -4.81
CA MET A 128 11.34 -18.86 -4.55
C MET A 128 9.84 -18.92 -4.89
N GLY A 129 9.33 -20.07 -5.31
CA GLY A 129 7.99 -20.20 -5.91
C GLY A 129 6.85 -20.15 -4.90
N THR A 130 7.09 -20.51 -3.65
CA THR A 130 6.06 -20.40 -2.61
C THR A 130 5.72 -18.95 -2.37
N VAL A 131 4.43 -18.62 -2.27
CA VAL A 131 3.94 -17.26 -2.04
C VAL A 131 3.06 -17.21 -0.80
N ASP A 132 3.26 -16.20 0.02
CA ASP A 132 2.42 -15.84 1.15
C ASP A 132 1.58 -14.62 0.78
N VAL A 133 0.25 -14.76 0.78
CA VAL A 133 -0.69 -13.66 0.57
C VAL A 133 -1.19 -13.17 1.93
N VAL A 134 -0.74 -12.00 2.32
CA VAL A 134 -1.06 -11.38 3.61
C VAL A 134 -2.26 -10.46 3.44
N PHE A 135 -3.25 -10.59 4.30
CA PHE A 135 -4.42 -9.72 4.38
C PHE A 135 -4.35 -8.85 5.63
N GLY A 136 -4.70 -7.58 5.47
CA GLY A 136 -4.79 -6.63 6.58
C GLY A 136 -6.04 -5.77 6.51
N ARG A 137 -6.61 -5.47 7.68
CA ARG A 137 -7.69 -4.49 7.83
C ARG A 137 -7.08 -3.12 7.98
N VAL A 138 -7.51 -2.17 7.18
CA VAL A 138 -7.15 -0.75 7.33
C VAL A 138 -7.86 -0.19 8.55
N VAL A 139 -7.10 0.36 9.49
CA VAL A 139 -7.59 0.95 10.76
C VAL A 139 -7.40 2.46 10.81
N ALA A 140 -6.51 3.02 9.99
CA ALA A 140 -6.36 4.46 9.79
C ALA A 140 -5.87 4.76 8.37
N VAL A 141 -6.33 5.88 7.82
CA VAL A 141 -5.90 6.43 6.53
C VAL A 141 -5.32 7.80 6.78
N HIS A 142 -4.14 8.05 6.22
CA HIS A 142 -3.50 9.36 6.18
C HIS A 142 -3.45 9.83 4.75
N ILE A 143 -3.88 11.04 4.48
CA ILE A 143 -3.83 11.69 3.18
C ILE A 143 -3.23 13.08 3.39
N ASP A 144 -2.23 13.44 2.60
CA ASP A 144 -1.69 14.80 2.58
C ASP A 144 -2.73 15.72 1.95
N ASP A 145 -3.14 16.77 2.65
CA ASP A 145 -4.10 17.77 2.16
C ASP A 145 -3.68 18.39 0.83
N ALA A 146 -2.36 18.52 0.59
CA ALA A 146 -1.83 18.99 -0.68
C ALA A 146 -2.18 18.08 -1.87
N CYS A 147 -2.58 16.83 -1.62
CA CYS A 147 -2.98 15.85 -2.64
C CYS A 147 -4.48 15.77 -2.84
N LEU A 148 -5.23 16.68 -2.26
CA LEU A 148 -6.68 16.81 -2.47
C LEU A 148 -7.02 17.88 -3.50
N THR A 149 -8.04 17.62 -4.31
CA THR A 149 -8.68 18.62 -5.15
C THR A 149 -9.51 19.56 -4.28
N PRO A 150 -9.92 20.76 -4.80
CA PRO A 150 -10.84 21.64 -4.07
C PRO A 150 -12.16 20.99 -3.65
N ASP A 151 -12.59 19.94 -4.37
CA ASP A 151 -13.79 19.18 -4.07
C ASP A 151 -13.56 18.05 -3.05
N GLY A 152 -12.33 17.93 -2.48
CA GLY A 152 -11.96 16.92 -1.48
C GLY A 152 -11.70 15.53 -2.05
N LEU A 153 -11.50 15.39 -3.35
CA LEU A 153 -11.10 14.13 -4.00
C LEU A 153 -9.58 14.01 -4.07
N VAL A 154 -9.09 12.79 -4.11
CA VAL A 154 -7.66 12.54 -4.33
C VAL A 154 -7.25 12.96 -5.74
N ASP A 155 -6.27 13.86 -5.86
CA ASP A 155 -5.70 14.30 -7.14
C ASP A 155 -4.66 13.28 -7.63
N VAL A 156 -5.13 12.25 -8.33
CA VAL A 156 -4.30 11.13 -8.80
C VAL A 156 -3.20 11.59 -9.76
N LEU A 157 -3.48 12.59 -10.61
CA LEU A 157 -2.48 13.10 -11.57
C LEU A 157 -1.35 13.87 -10.86
N LYS A 158 -1.66 14.55 -9.77
CA LYS A 158 -0.66 15.21 -8.93
C LYS A 158 0.20 14.21 -8.16
N ILE A 159 -0.40 13.14 -7.65
CA ILE A 159 0.28 12.10 -6.87
C ILE A 159 1.19 11.24 -7.74
N GLN A 160 0.82 10.98 -8.98
CA GLN A 160 1.55 10.11 -9.93
C GLN A 160 1.89 8.73 -9.34
N PRO A 161 0.88 7.91 -8.95
CA PRO A 161 1.12 6.60 -8.39
C PRO A 161 1.94 5.72 -9.33
N LEU A 162 2.93 5.02 -8.75
CA LEU A 162 3.82 4.12 -9.47
C LEU A 162 3.18 2.74 -9.65
N ALA A 163 3.41 2.10 -10.80
CA ALA A 163 2.96 0.74 -11.07
C ALA A 163 4.02 -0.09 -11.80
N ARG A 164 4.08 -1.40 -11.50
CA ARG A 164 4.99 -2.35 -12.14
C ARG A 164 4.37 -2.90 -13.44
N MET A 165 5.14 -2.85 -14.53
CA MET A 165 4.71 -3.39 -15.83
C MET A 165 5.13 -4.85 -16.06
N GLY A 166 6.22 -5.26 -15.45
CA GLY A 166 6.87 -6.55 -15.61
C GLY A 166 8.33 -6.38 -16.02
N TYR A 167 9.13 -7.45 -15.93
CA TYR A 167 10.58 -7.40 -16.11
C TYR A 167 11.20 -6.29 -15.24
N TYR A 168 11.79 -5.26 -15.86
CA TYR A 168 12.36 -4.08 -15.18
C TYR A 168 11.55 -2.81 -15.43
N ASP A 169 10.41 -2.93 -16.11
CA ASP A 169 9.62 -1.77 -16.54
C ASP A 169 8.61 -1.35 -15.47
N TYR A 170 8.48 -0.04 -15.31
CA TYR A 170 7.49 0.62 -14.47
C TYR A 170 6.75 1.68 -15.28
N THR A 171 5.61 2.06 -14.81
CA THR A 171 4.83 3.22 -15.28
C THR A 171 4.30 3.99 -14.08
N TYR A 172 3.78 5.17 -14.32
CA TYR A 172 3.06 5.95 -13.34
C TYR A 172 1.80 6.53 -13.98
N VAL A 173 0.86 7.00 -13.16
CA VAL A 173 -0.36 7.60 -13.67
C VAL A 173 -0.09 9.06 -14.02
N ASP A 174 -0.08 9.37 -15.32
CA ASP A 174 0.09 10.71 -15.90
C ASP A 174 -1.12 11.14 -16.74
N ASN A 175 -2.11 10.27 -16.89
CA ASN A 175 -3.34 10.49 -17.62
C ASN A 175 -4.50 9.73 -16.98
N GLN A 176 -5.70 10.31 -17.03
CA GLN A 176 -6.93 9.65 -16.56
C GLN A 176 -8.12 10.02 -17.44
N PHE A 177 -9.12 9.18 -17.48
CA PHE A 177 -10.39 9.44 -18.14
C PHE A 177 -11.54 8.93 -17.27
N ARG A 178 -12.71 9.55 -17.43
CA ARG A 178 -13.91 9.18 -16.66
C ARG A 178 -14.77 8.22 -17.47
N MET A 179 -15.20 7.14 -16.82
CA MET A 179 -16.22 6.23 -17.34
C MET A 179 -17.37 6.16 -16.34
N VAL A 180 -18.58 6.47 -16.80
CA VAL A 180 -19.80 6.34 -16.00
C VAL A 180 -20.50 5.04 -16.40
N ILE A 181 -20.87 4.21 -15.43
CA ILE A 181 -21.55 2.94 -15.70
C ILE A 181 -22.92 3.24 -16.31
N PRO A 182 -23.26 2.69 -17.49
CA PRO A 182 -24.54 2.95 -18.15
C PRO A 182 -25.73 2.50 -17.32
N GLY A 183 -26.84 3.26 -17.37
CA GLY A 183 -28.09 2.91 -16.68
C GLY A 183 -28.07 3.05 -15.16
N ASN A 184 -27.03 3.62 -14.59
CA ASN A 184 -26.94 3.84 -13.16
C ASN A 184 -27.93 4.89 -12.66
N ASN A 185 -28.54 4.58 -11.52
CA ASN A 185 -29.25 5.53 -10.69
C ASN A 185 -28.39 5.97 -9.48
N GLU A 186 -28.83 6.98 -8.78
CA GLU A 186 -28.10 7.54 -7.63
C GLU A 186 -27.85 6.52 -6.51
N ALA A 187 -28.76 5.56 -6.31
CA ALA A 187 -28.61 4.52 -5.28
C ALA A 187 -27.45 3.57 -5.60
N VAL A 188 -27.26 3.20 -6.87
CA VAL A 188 -26.14 2.38 -7.32
C VAL A 188 -24.83 3.16 -7.18
N LEU A 189 -24.80 4.41 -7.63
CA LEU A 189 -23.62 5.27 -7.51
C LEU A 189 -23.22 5.52 -6.05
N ALA A 190 -24.19 5.67 -5.14
CA ALA A 190 -23.92 5.85 -3.71
C ALA A 190 -23.30 4.62 -3.05
N GLY A 191 -23.52 3.42 -3.60
CA GLY A 191 -22.93 2.16 -3.14
C GLY A 191 -21.54 1.88 -3.65
N LEU A 192 -21.07 2.60 -4.70
CA LEU A 192 -19.76 2.40 -5.27
C LEU A 192 -18.65 3.08 -4.47
N GLU A 193 -17.48 2.47 -4.47
CA GLU A 193 -16.27 3.01 -3.87
C GLU A 193 -15.94 4.37 -4.51
N GLY A 194 -15.58 5.37 -3.67
CA GLY A 194 -15.18 6.69 -4.13
C GLY A 194 -16.31 7.54 -4.74
N SER A 195 -17.57 7.25 -4.45
CA SER A 195 -18.70 8.04 -4.94
C SER A 195 -18.62 9.50 -4.48
N PRO A 196 -18.60 10.49 -5.41
CA PRO A 196 -18.60 11.93 -5.07
C PRO A 196 -19.81 12.37 -4.24
N LEU A 197 -20.92 11.63 -4.27
CA LEU A 197 -22.12 11.91 -3.52
C LEU A 197 -21.93 11.71 -2.01
N ARG A 198 -21.07 10.75 -1.59
CA ARG A 198 -20.73 10.57 -0.17
C ARG A 198 -19.86 11.70 0.38
N ALA A 199 -18.94 12.25 -0.41
CA ALA A 199 -18.12 13.38 0.00
C ALA A 199 -18.95 14.63 0.27
N ARG A 200 -20.00 14.90 -0.53
CA ARG A 200 -20.90 16.04 -0.35
C ARG A 200 -21.81 15.90 0.87
N ALA A 201 -22.25 14.68 1.21
CA ALA A 201 -23.08 14.43 2.38
C ALA A 201 -22.30 14.61 3.71
N ALA A 202 -20.99 14.34 3.73
CA ALA A 202 -20.14 14.51 4.91
C ALA A 202 -19.82 15.99 5.21
N THR A 203 -19.86 16.88 4.21
CA THR A 203 -19.60 18.33 4.37
C THR A 203 -20.86 19.16 4.58
N GLY A 204 -22.05 18.57 4.48
CA GLY A 204 -23.36 19.24 4.60
C GLY A 204 -23.99 19.23 5.99
N GLY A 205 -23.30 18.77 7.01
CA GLY A 205 -23.86 18.56 8.36
C GLY A 205 -23.46 19.56 9.43
N GLU A 206 -23.25 20.85 9.08
CA GLU A 206 -23.24 21.94 10.08
C GLU A 206 -23.84 23.21 9.47
N ARG A 207 -25.12 23.43 9.78
CA ARG A 207 -25.74 24.75 9.88
C ARG A 207 -26.63 24.79 11.12
#